data_a1c5e5cab4c5e41c9f3ba4d27533f460
#
_entry.id   a1c5e5cab4c5e41c9f3ba4d27533f460
#
_cell.length_a   1.000
_cell.length_b   1.000
_cell.length_c   1.000
_cell.angle_alpha   90.00
_cell.angle_beta   90.00
_cell.angle_gamma   90.00
#
_symmetry.space_group_name_H-M   'P 1'
#
loop_
_entity.id
_entity.type
_entity.pdbx_description
1 polymer ?
#
loop_
_entity_poly.entity_id
_entity_poly.type
_entity_poly.pdbx_seq_one_letter_code
_entity_poly.pdbx_strand_id
1 'polypeptide(L)'
;MYDDLCVQTFLENQLQLFPEIVAETEEEALYFLEDVCAVVCDTKKDALNYMKDMLDVYGMSEDEILSAEEVFALPDGRYLIVEG
;
A
#
# COMPACT_ATOMS: atom_id res chain seq x y z
N MET A 1 0.89 -12.50 4.83
CA MET A 1 2.34 -12.37 4.61
C MET A 1 2.61 -11.67 3.29
N TYR A 2 3.69 -10.93 3.20
CA TYR A 2 4.00 -10.13 2.03
C TYR A 2 4.98 -10.89 1.14
N ASP A 3 4.64 -11.01 -0.16
CA ASP A 3 5.52 -11.67 -1.11
C ASP A 3 6.53 -10.67 -1.70
N ASP A 4 7.39 -11.14 -2.60
CA ASP A 4 8.43 -10.31 -3.19
C ASP A 4 7.87 -9.08 -3.92
N LEU A 5 6.72 -9.22 -4.60
CA LEU A 5 6.10 -8.09 -5.29
C LEU A 5 5.67 -6.99 -4.33
N CYS A 6 5.10 -7.37 -3.19
CA CYS A 6 4.71 -6.41 -2.17
C CYS A 6 5.93 -5.67 -1.65
N VAL A 7 6.97 -6.40 -1.30
CA VAL A 7 8.19 -5.84 -0.73
C VAL A 7 8.89 -4.92 -1.73
N GLN A 8 9.05 -5.37 -2.97
CA GLN A 8 9.72 -4.57 -3.99
C GLN A 8 8.92 -3.33 -4.37
N THR A 9 7.61 -3.45 -4.50
CA THR A 9 6.75 -2.31 -4.85
C THR A 9 6.83 -1.25 -3.76
N PHE A 10 6.77 -1.65 -2.50
CA PHE A 10 6.93 -0.70 -1.40
C PHE A 10 8.31 -0.06 -1.42
N LEU A 11 9.36 -0.87 -1.58
CA LEU A 11 10.73 -0.38 -1.56
C LEU A 11 10.97 0.66 -2.66
N GLU A 12 10.44 0.43 -3.86
CA GLU A 12 10.63 1.33 -4.99
C GLU A 12 9.79 2.61 -4.89
N ASN A 13 8.65 2.55 -4.20
CA ASN A 13 7.68 3.64 -4.18
C ASN A 13 7.45 4.23 -2.79
N GLN A 14 8.27 3.89 -1.82
CA GLN A 14 8.05 4.33 -0.43
C GLN A 14 7.99 5.85 -0.29
N LEU A 15 8.65 6.59 -1.17
CA LEU A 15 8.65 8.05 -1.09
C LEU A 15 7.31 8.69 -1.47
N GLN A 16 6.35 7.92 -2.00
CA GLN A 16 5.01 8.47 -2.20
C GLN A 16 4.28 8.68 -0.87
N LEU A 17 4.66 7.92 0.17
CA LEU A 17 4.03 8.01 1.49
C LEU A 17 4.91 8.70 2.52
N PHE A 18 6.22 8.50 2.44
CA PHE A 18 7.17 9.02 3.43
C PHE A 18 8.11 10.05 2.80
N PRO A 19 8.50 11.09 3.55
CA PRO A 19 9.44 12.09 3.03
C PRO A 19 10.87 11.59 2.93
N GLU A 20 11.17 10.47 3.59
CA GLU A 20 12.51 9.88 3.62
C GLU A 20 12.44 8.39 3.37
N ILE A 21 13.56 7.80 2.95
CA ILE A 21 13.67 6.36 2.79
C ILE A 21 13.61 5.69 4.17
N VAL A 22 12.60 4.83 4.37
CA VAL A 22 12.40 4.10 5.63
C VAL A 22 12.96 2.68 5.56
N ALA A 23 13.19 2.17 4.35
CA ALA A 23 13.76 0.84 4.14
C ALA A 23 14.72 0.91 2.96
N GLU A 24 15.91 0.34 3.12
CA GLU A 24 16.94 0.32 2.08
C GLU A 24 17.12 -1.04 1.44
N THR A 25 16.64 -2.09 2.11
CA THR A 25 16.74 -3.46 1.62
C THR A 25 15.38 -4.13 1.66
N GLU A 26 15.25 -5.23 0.92
CA GLU A 26 14.01 -6.01 0.92
C GLU A 26 13.68 -6.52 2.32
N GLU A 27 14.67 -6.93 3.08
CA GLU A 27 14.47 -7.40 4.45
C GLU A 27 13.91 -6.29 5.35
N GLU A 28 14.49 -5.10 5.26
CA GLU A 28 13.99 -3.94 6.01
C GLU A 28 12.58 -3.57 5.61
N ALA A 29 12.29 -3.62 4.30
CA ALA A 29 10.95 -3.34 3.80
C ALA A 29 9.94 -4.33 4.34
N LEU A 30 10.28 -5.63 4.35
CA LEU A 30 9.41 -6.67 4.88
C LEU A 30 9.10 -6.43 6.36
N TYR A 31 10.12 -6.15 7.15
CA TYR A 31 9.91 -5.87 8.57
C TYR A 31 9.05 -4.63 8.79
N PHE A 32 9.26 -3.61 7.98
CA PHE A 32 8.46 -2.40 8.07
C PHE A 32 6.99 -2.67 7.76
N LEU A 33 6.71 -3.42 6.70
CA LEU A 33 5.34 -3.77 6.32
C LEU A 33 4.65 -4.58 7.42
N GLU A 34 5.37 -5.51 8.03
CA GLU A 34 4.83 -6.30 9.14
C GLU A 34 4.56 -5.44 10.37
N ASP A 35 5.46 -4.51 10.65
CA ASP A 35 5.37 -3.64 11.82
C ASP A 35 4.17 -2.70 11.73
N VAL A 36 3.88 -2.17 10.55
CA VAL A 36 2.74 -1.26 10.35
C VAL A 36 1.44 -2.00 10.01
N CYS A 37 1.49 -3.31 9.95
CA CYS A 37 0.32 -4.15 9.62
C CYS A 37 -0.28 -3.78 8.26
N ALA A 38 0.56 -3.63 7.24
CA ALA A 38 0.10 -3.32 5.90
C ALA A 38 -0.84 -4.39 5.37
N VAL A 39 -1.81 -4.00 4.54
CA VAL A 39 -2.85 -4.89 4.05
C VAL A 39 -2.65 -5.15 2.56
N VAL A 40 -2.75 -6.43 2.17
CA VAL A 40 -2.70 -6.83 0.76
C VAL A 40 -4.12 -7.12 0.30
N CYS A 41 -4.55 -6.40 -0.74
CA CYS A 41 -5.87 -6.59 -1.34
C CYS A 41 -5.71 -7.27 -2.70
N ASP A 42 -6.41 -8.37 -2.91
CA ASP A 42 -6.26 -9.18 -4.12
C ASP A 42 -6.84 -8.52 -5.35
N THR A 43 -7.82 -7.63 -5.17
CA THR A 43 -8.51 -6.99 -6.29
C THR A 43 -8.72 -5.51 -6.01
N LYS A 44 -9.02 -4.76 -7.09
CA LYS A 44 -9.38 -3.35 -6.98
C LYS A 44 -10.57 -3.16 -6.05
N LYS A 45 -11.57 -4.04 -6.16
CA LYS A 45 -12.77 -3.95 -5.33
C LYS A 45 -12.44 -4.11 -3.85
N ASP A 46 -11.58 -5.06 -3.52
CA ASP A 46 -11.16 -5.28 -2.13
C ASP A 46 -10.42 -4.06 -1.58
N ALA A 47 -9.55 -3.47 -2.40
CA ALA A 47 -8.82 -2.26 -1.99
C ALA A 47 -9.78 -1.09 -1.74
N LEU A 48 -10.76 -0.91 -2.63
CA LEU A 48 -11.77 0.15 -2.47
C LEU A 48 -12.60 -0.06 -1.20
N ASN A 49 -13.04 -1.30 -0.96
CA ASN A 49 -13.81 -1.62 0.24
C ASN A 49 -13.01 -1.35 1.50
N TYR A 50 -11.73 -1.75 1.52
CA TYR A 50 -10.87 -1.51 2.66
C TYR A 50 -10.72 -0.01 2.93
N MET A 51 -10.46 0.78 1.88
CA MET A 51 -10.28 2.23 2.03
C MET A 51 -11.57 2.90 2.52
N LYS A 52 -12.72 2.45 2.05
CA LYS A 52 -14.01 3.00 2.48
C LYS A 52 -14.33 2.69 3.94
N ASP A 53 -13.90 1.50 4.41
CA ASP A 53 -14.14 1.09 5.80
C ASP A 53 -13.19 1.77 6.77
N MET A 54 -11.94 1.98 6.37
CA MET A 54 -10.88 2.43 7.27
C MET A 54 -10.63 3.94 7.22
N LEU A 55 -10.95 4.58 6.11
CA LEU A 55 -10.71 6.01 5.91
C LEU A 55 -11.97 6.71 5.42
N ASP A 56 -12.07 7.98 5.72
CA ASP A 56 -13.17 8.80 5.23
C ASP A 56 -12.89 9.24 3.80
N VAL A 57 -13.41 8.47 2.86
CA VAL A 57 -13.23 8.73 1.43
C VAL A 57 -14.55 9.16 0.78
N TYR A 58 -15.51 9.60 1.58
CA TYR A 58 -16.81 10.02 1.08
C TYR A 58 -16.65 11.15 0.07
N GLY A 59 -17.31 10.99 -1.07
CA GLY A 59 -17.27 11.98 -2.14
C GLY A 59 -16.07 11.85 -3.08
N MET A 60 -15.14 10.92 -2.81
CA MET A 60 -14.01 10.68 -3.68
C MET A 60 -14.37 9.65 -4.76
N SER A 61 -13.84 9.85 -5.97
CA SER A 61 -13.97 8.86 -7.03
C SER A 61 -13.08 7.66 -6.74
N GLU A 62 -13.34 6.54 -7.41
CA GLU A 62 -12.51 5.34 -7.25
C GLU A 62 -11.04 5.61 -7.60
N ASP A 63 -10.80 6.36 -8.67
CA ASP A 63 -9.45 6.70 -9.08
C ASP A 63 -8.74 7.55 -8.03
N GLU A 64 -9.46 8.49 -7.42
CA GLU A 64 -8.90 9.31 -6.34
C GLU A 64 -8.55 8.47 -5.12
N ILE A 65 -9.42 7.53 -4.75
CA ILE A 65 -9.17 6.64 -3.61
C ILE A 65 -7.92 5.81 -3.86
N LEU A 66 -7.79 5.22 -5.05
CA LEU A 66 -6.66 4.36 -5.39
C LEU A 66 -5.38 5.14 -5.67
N SER A 67 -5.47 6.46 -5.81
CA SER A 67 -4.30 7.33 -5.98
C SER A 67 -3.80 7.90 -4.65
N ALA A 68 -4.39 7.51 -3.54
CA ALA A 68 -3.96 7.96 -2.22
C ALA A 68 -2.53 7.49 -1.94
N GLU A 69 -1.81 8.25 -1.13
CA GLU A 69 -0.40 7.94 -0.81
C GLU A 69 -0.22 6.58 -0.17
N GLU A 70 -1.23 6.12 0.56
CA GLU A 70 -1.22 4.83 1.27
C GLU A 70 -1.38 3.64 0.33
N VAL A 71 -1.83 3.84 -0.90
CA VAL A 71 -2.14 2.76 -1.83
C VAL A 71 -1.01 2.55 -2.83
N PHE A 72 -0.45 1.33 -2.80
CA PHE A 72 0.62 0.92 -3.70
C PHE A 72 0.07 -0.12 -4.67
N ALA A 73 -0.07 0.24 -5.95
CA ALA A 73 -0.56 -0.70 -6.96
C ALA A 73 0.54 -1.71 -7.30
N LEU A 74 0.23 -2.98 -7.16
CA LEU A 74 1.17 -4.04 -7.50
C LEU A 74 1.06 -4.39 -9.00
N PRO A 75 2.17 -4.81 -9.62
CA PRO A 75 2.16 -5.08 -11.07
C PRO A 75 1.20 -6.19 -11.51
N ASP A 76 0.79 -7.06 -10.59
CA ASP A 76 -0.10 -8.17 -10.89
C ASP A 76 -1.59 -7.86 -10.66
N GLY A 77 -1.92 -6.61 -10.39
CA GLY A 77 -3.31 -6.19 -10.19
C GLY A 77 -3.78 -6.17 -8.75
N ARG A 78 -2.94 -6.61 -7.82
CA ARG A 78 -3.23 -6.48 -6.39
C ARG A 78 -2.85 -5.08 -5.89
N TYR A 79 -3.24 -4.78 -4.67
CA TYR A 79 -2.95 -3.49 -4.03
C TYR A 79 -2.40 -3.73 -2.63
N LEU A 80 -1.37 -2.96 -2.28
CA LEU A 80 -0.79 -2.96 -0.94
C LEU A 80 -1.17 -1.62 -0.29
N ILE A 81 -1.81 -1.69 0.87
CA ILE A 81 -2.23 -0.49 1.60
C ILE A 81 -1.39 -0.36 2.86
N VAL A 82 -0.66 0.74 2.94
CA VAL A 82 0.26 1.02 4.04
C VAL A 82 -0.20 2.29 4.74
N GLU A 83 -0.59 2.15 5.99
CA GLU A 83 -0.96 3.30 6.81
C GLU A 83 0.27 3.78 7.57
N GLY A 84 0.67 4.99 7.29
CA GLY A 84 1.88 5.55 7.87
C GLY A 84 1.63 6.53 8.99
#